data_498fe8ea2cc354327a5833003e4ac352
#
_entry.id   498fe8ea2cc354327a5833003e4ac352
#
_cell.length_a   1.000
_cell.length_b   1.000
_cell.length_c   1.000
_cell.angle_alpha   90.00
_cell.angle_beta   90.00
_cell.angle_gamma   90.00
#
_symmetry.space_group_name_H-M   'P 1'
#
loop_
_entity.id
_entity.type
_entity.pdbx_description
1 polymer ?
#
loop_
_entity_poly.entity_id
_entity_poly.type
_entity_poly.pdbx_seq_one_letter_code
_entity_poly.pdbx_strand_id
1 'polypeptide(L)'
;SLRKVVEEFEQKYGNKIIKEEQYMYDRMYTPERISALKDNEVFVFGSNLAGMHAGGAARLAADRFGAVWGQGVGLQGQSYAIPTMQGGVETIRPYVDEFIGFARSHPELTFYVTRIGCGIAGFTVKEIAPLFSEALEVKNVILPDDFVKVLQK
;
A
#
# COMPACT_ATOMS: atom_id res chain seq x y z
N SER A 1 32.82 5.13 33.07
CA SER A 1 31.57 4.50 33.54
C SER A 1 30.83 3.88 32.34
N LEU A 2 29.99 2.92 32.65
CA LEU A 2 29.15 2.27 31.64
C LEU A 2 28.26 3.28 30.91
N ARG A 3 27.72 4.24 31.63
CA ARG A 3 26.90 5.31 31.07
C ARG A 3 27.65 6.13 30.02
N LYS A 4 28.91 6.45 30.28
CA LYS A 4 29.77 7.20 29.36
C LYS A 4 30.05 6.40 28.07
N VAL A 5 30.30 5.10 28.21
CA VAL A 5 30.50 4.19 27.07
C VAL A 5 29.26 4.11 26.20
N VAL A 6 28.08 3.99 26.82
CA VAL A 6 26.79 3.96 26.12
C VAL A 6 26.54 5.28 25.39
N GLU A 7 26.81 6.43 26.04
CA GLU A 7 26.65 7.74 25.42
C GLU A 7 27.58 7.91 24.22
N GLU A 8 28.83 7.47 24.32
CA GLU A 8 29.80 7.52 23.21
C GLU A 8 29.35 6.63 22.04
N PHE A 9 28.83 5.44 22.33
CA PHE A 9 28.28 4.54 21.34
C PHE A 9 27.08 5.17 20.63
N GLU A 10 26.15 5.76 21.38
CA GLU A 10 24.99 6.45 20.85
C GLU A 10 25.38 7.63 19.95
N GLN A 11 26.40 8.41 20.33
CA GLN A 11 26.88 9.51 19.49
C GLN A 11 27.48 9.03 18.17
N LYS A 12 28.18 7.90 18.20
CA LYS A 12 28.88 7.37 17.03
C LYS A 12 27.99 6.58 16.07
N TYR A 13 27.06 5.78 16.60
CA TYR A 13 26.24 4.84 15.82
C TYR A 13 24.74 5.00 16.05
N GLY A 14 24.35 5.56 17.17
CA GLY A 14 22.98 5.54 17.67
C GLY A 14 21.99 6.29 16.80
N ASN A 15 22.38 7.39 16.21
CA ASN A 15 21.49 8.21 15.39
C ASN A 15 20.96 7.45 14.16
N LYS A 16 21.79 6.60 13.57
CA LYS A 16 21.37 5.78 12.43
C LYS A 16 20.48 4.63 12.87
N ILE A 17 20.89 3.92 13.92
CA ILE A 17 20.14 2.77 14.47
C ILE A 17 18.79 3.24 15.01
N ILE A 18 18.77 4.33 15.78
CA ILE A 18 17.53 4.88 16.36
C ILE A 18 16.57 5.33 15.26
N LYS A 19 17.07 5.96 14.20
CA LYS A 19 16.22 6.38 13.08
C LYS A 19 15.63 5.19 12.34
N GLU A 20 16.38 4.11 12.15
CA GLU A 20 15.88 2.88 11.53
C GLU A 20 14.84 2.19 12.40
N GLU A 21 15.11 2.04 13.71
CA GLU A 21 14.16 1.48 14.66
C GLU A 21 12.88 2.33 14.76
N GLN A 22 13.04 3.65 14.87
CA GLN A 22 11.91 4.56 14.94
C GLN A 22 11.08 4.55 13.66
N TYR A 23 11.73 4.46 12.51
CA TYR A 23 11.06 4.30 11.23
C TYR A 23 10.23 3.01 11.18
N MET A 24 10.76 1.91 11.73
CA MET A 24 10.03 0.65 11.82
C MET A 24 8.85 0.72 12.80
N TYR A 25 9.04 1.40 13.94
CA TYR A 25 7.98 1.62 14.94
C TYR A 25 6.91 2.58 14.43
N ASP A 26 7.31 3.62 13.70
CA ASP A 26 6.40 4.65 13.20
C ASP A 26 5.76 4.28 11.88
N ARG A 27 6.09 3.11 11.32
CA ARG A 27 5.48 2.66 10.06
C ARG A 27 3.99 2.45 10.26
N MET A 28 3.21 3.19 9.50
CA MET A 28 1.77 3.03 9.47
C MET A 28 1.38 1.84 8.62
N TYR A 29 0.30 1.19 8.99
CA TYR A 29 -0.30 0.10 8.21
C TYR A 29 -1.70 0.51 7.78
N THR A 30 -2.15 -0.03 6.65
CA THR A 30 -3.52 0.17 6.20
C THR A 30 -4.49 -0.35 7.27
N PRO A 31 -5.43 0.48 7.75
CA PRO A 31 -6.44 0.02 8.70
C PRO A 31 -7.27 -1.14 8.12
N GLU A 32 -7.72 -2.05 8.99
CA GLU A 32 -8.60 -3.16 8.59
C GLU A 32 -9.90 -2.67 7.94
N ARG A 33 -10.42 -1.52 8.41
CA ARG A 33 -11.61 -0.90 7.88
C ARG A 33 -11.38 0.58 7.65
N ILE A 34 -11.62 1.02 6.43
CA ILE A 34 -11.56 2.44 6.08
C ILE A 34 -12.99 2.89 5.80
N SER A 35 -13.54 3.70 6.69
CA SER A 35 -14.90 4.22 6.55
C SER A 35 -14.94 5.65 6.04
N ALA A 36 -13.84 6.39 6.16
CA ALA A 36 -13.71 7.76 5.71
C ALA A 36 -12.26 8.06 5.35
N LEU A 37 -12.05 9.03 4.47
CA LEU A 37 -10.74 9.49 4.03
C LEU A 37 -10.66 11.01 4.19
N LYS A 38 -9.46 11.50 4.52
CA LYS A 38 -9.15 12.92 4.40
C LYS A 38 -8.99 13.30 2.92
N ASP A 39 -9.04 14.59 2.61
CA ASP A 39 -9.02 15.08 1.22
C ASP A 39 -7.80 14.63 0.42
N ASN A 40 -6.66 14.40 1.08
CA ASN A 40 -5.42 13.95 0.43
C ASN A 40 -5.18 12.45 0.52
N GLU A 41 -6.14 11.68 0.98
CA GLU A 41 -6.02 10.23 1.14
C GLU A 41 -6.73 9.50 0.00
N VAL A 42 -6.13 8.41 -0.47
CA VAL A 42 -6.61 7.62 -1.60
C VAL A 42 -6.72 6.14 -1.19
N PHE A 43 -7.83 5.54 -1.52
CA PHE A 43 -8.15 4.15 -1.27
C PHE A 43 -7.72 3.30 -2.47
N VAL A 44 -6.73 2.44 -2.31
CA VAL A 44 -6.22 1.58 -3.40
C VAL A 44 -6.87 0.21 -3.30
N PHE A 45 -7.52 -0.21 -4.38
CA PHE A 45 -8.35 -1.41 -4.35
C PHE A 45 -8.13 -2.28 -5.59
N GLY A 46 -8.42 -3.59 -5.44
CA GLY A 46 -8.40 -4.53 -6.55
C GLY A 46 -9.67 -4.43 -7.37
N SER A 47 -9.52 -4.41 -8.69
CA SER A 47 -10.63 -4.31 -9.64
C SER A 47 -10.42 -5.29 -10.80
N ASN A 48 -11.12 -5.06 -11.89
CA ASN A 48 -10.98 -5.76 -13.17
C ASN A 48 -10.90 -4.74 -14.30
N LEU A 49 -10.40 -5.14 -15.46
CA LEU A 49 -10.22 -4.21 -16.59
C LEU A 49 -11.52 -3.59 -17.07
N ALA A 50 -12.64 -4.30 -16.93
CA ALA A 50 -13.96 -3.76 -17.31
C ALA A 50 -14.47 -2.70 -16.32
N GLY A 51 -13.83 -2.57 -15.16
CA GLY A 51 -14.23 -1.60 -14.15
C GLY A 51 -15.56 -1.91 -13.48
N MET A 52 -15.89 -3.19 -13.35
CA MET A 52 -17.12 -3.64 -12.69
C MET A 52 -16.86 -3.75 -11.19
N HIS A 53 -17.26 -2.72 -10.46
CA HIS A 53 -17.03 -2.60 -9.00
C HIS A 53 -18.17 -3.21 -8.19
N ALA A 54 -18.45 -4.49 -8.42
CA ALA A 54 -19.67 -5.12 -7.93
C ALA A 54 -19.60 -5.66 -6.49
N GLY A 55 -18.40 -5.82 -5.93
CA GLY A 55 -18.28 -6.40 -4.58
C GLY A 55 -16.98 -6.03 -3.87
N GLY A 56 -16.92 -6.33 -2.57
CA GLY A 56 -15.72 -6.15 -1.74
C GLY A 56 -15.24 -4.71 -1.69
N ALA A 57 -13.91 -4.53 -1.70
CA ALA A 57 -13.29 -3.20 -1.65
C ALA A 57 -13.65 -2.33 -2.86
N ALA A 58 -13.82 -2.92 -4.03
CA ALA A 58 -14.25 -2.19 -5.24
C ALA A 58 -15.64 -1.58 -5.06
N ARG A 59 -16.57 -2.31 -4.47
CA ARG A 59 -17.91 -1.79 -4.18
C ARG A 59 -17.85 -0.63 -3.17
N LEU A 60 -17.06 -0.78 -2.13
CA LEU A 60 -16.87 0.29 -1.15
C LEU A 60 -16.28 1.54 -1.81
N ALA A 61 -15.30 1.36 -2.69
CA ALA A 61 -14.69 2.46 -3.41
C ALA A 61 -15.71 3.19 -4.30
N ALA A 62 -16.58 2.44 -4.99
CA ALA A 62 -17.64 3.01 -5.83
C ALA A 62 -18.68 3.74 -5.00
N ASP A 63 -19.07 3.18 -3.86
CA ASP A 63 -20.12 3.74 -3.02
C ASP A 63 -19.65 4.98 -2.24
N ARG A 64 -18.37 5.06 -1.84
CA ARG A 64 -17.91 6.07 -0.89
C ARG A 64 -16.71 6.90 -1.35
N PHE A 65 -15.86 6.39 -2.24
CA PHE A 65 -14.57 7.02 -2.54
C PHE A 65 -14.41 7.40 -4.02
N GLY A 66 -15.52 7.50 -4.72
CA GLY A 66 -15.53 8.06 -6.06
C GLY A 66 -15.02 7.15 -7.17
N ALA A 67 -14.91 5.84 -6.93
CA ALA A 67 -14.57 4.92 -8.00
C ALA A 67 -15.66 4.90 -9.07
N VAL A 68 -15.23 4.83 -10.33
CA VAL A 68 -16.08 5.00 -11.50
C VAL A 68 -16.36 3.64 -12.12
N TRP A 69 -17.63 3.29 -12.29
CA TRP A 69 -18.03 2.12 -13.06
C TRP A 69 -17.53 2.23 -14.49
N GLY A 70 -16.87 1.18 -14.97
CA GLY A 70 -16.26 1.16 -16.29
C GLY A 70 -14.78 1.55 -16.31
N GLN A 71 -14.22 2.02 -15.18
CA GLN A 71 -12.81 2.34 -15.07
C GLN A 71 -12.11 1.35 -14.16
N GLY A 72 -11.32 0.44 -14.73
CA GLY A 72 -10.63 -0.63 -14.01
C GLY A 72 -9.20 -0.33 -13.63
N VAL A 73 -8.63 0.82 -14.03
CA VAL A 73 -7.23 1.18 -13.80
C VAL A 73 -7.11 2.65 -13.42
N GLY A 74 -6.29 2.92 -12.42
CA GLY A 74 -5.82 4.27 -12.11
C GLY A 74 -6.70 5.07 -11.18
N LEU A 75 -6.32 6.33 -11.03
CA LEU A 75 -6.96 7.27 -10.11
C LEU A 75 -8.37 7.63 -10.57
N GLN A 76 -9.32 7.56 -9.63
CA GLN A 76 -10.72 7.88 -9.88
C GLN A 76 -11.33 8.33 -8.53
N GLY A 77 -11.65 9.63 -8.43
CA GLY A 77 -12.06 10.24 -7.17
C GLY A 77 -10.96 10.11 -6.13
N GLN A 78 -11.31 9.62 -4.94
CA GLN A 78 -10.35 9.30 -3.87
C GLN A 78 -9.99 7.83 -3.85
N SER A 79 -10.02 7.16 -5.00
CA SER A 79 -9.61 5.76 -5.12
C SER A 79 -8.66 5.55 -6.27
N TYR A 80 -7.94 4.44 -6.23
CA TYR A 80 -7.02 4.02 -7.28
C TYR A 80 -7.25 2.53 -7.55
N ALA A 81 -7.59 2.20 -8.78
CA ALA A 81 -7.93 0.83 -9.18
C ALA A 81 -6.71 0.09 -9.73
N ILE A 82 -6.50 -1.13 -9.24
CA ILE A 82 -5.48 -2.06 -9.76
C ILE A 82 -6.21 -3.32 -10.21
N PRO A 83 -6.21 -3.63 -11.53
CA PRO A 83 -6.92 -4.82 -12.01
C PRO A 83 -6.18 -6.10 -11.59
N THR A 84 -6.95 -7.09 -11.10
CA THR A 84 -6.42 -8.32 -10.52
C THR A 84 -7.01 -9.60 -11.13
N MET A 85 -7.84 -9.47 -12.18
CA MET A 85 -8.64 -10.59 -12.69
C MET A 85 -8.24 -11.05 -14.10
N GLN A 86 -7.02 -10.77 -14.54
CA GLN A 86 -6.60 -11.08 -15.92
C GLN A 86 -5.88 -12.42 -16.07
N GLY A 87 -5.57 -13.11 -14.99
CA GLY A 87 -4.83 -14.37 -15.01
C GLY A 87 -3.95 -14.54 -13.78
N GLY A 88 -2.73 -15.04 -13.93
CA GLY A 88 -1.79 -15.26 -12.84
C GLY A 88 -1.32 -13.96 -12.19
N VAL A 89 -0.63 -14.11 -11.05
CA VAL A 89 -0.15 -12.97 -10.24
C VAL A 89 0.71 -12.00 -11.05
N GLU A 90 1.50 -12.49 -12.00
CA GLU A 90 2.36 -11.64 -12.82
C GLU A 90 1.60 -10.69 -13.75
N THR A 91 0.33 -10.95 -14.03
CA THR A 91 -0.51 -10.03 -14.81
C THR A 91 -0.84 -8.75 -14.04
N ILE A 92 -0.67 -8.78 -12.72
CA ILE A 92 -0.92 -7.62 -11.83
C ILE A 92 0.30 -6.72 -11.74
N ARG A 93 1.50 -7.27 -11.90
CA ARG A 93 2.77 -6.56 -11.71
C ARG A 93 2.87 -5.23 -12.48
N PRO A 94 2.56 -5.15 -13.78
CA PRO A 94 2.66 -3.88 -14.50
C PRO A 94 1.78 -2.77 -13.90
N TYR A 95 0.61 -3.15 -13.40
CA TYR A 95 -0.32 -2.19 -12.81
C TYR A 95 0.11 -1.74 -11.41
N VAL A 96 0.75 -2.62 -10.65
CA VAL A 96 1.35 -2.25 -9.37
C VAL A 96 2.55 -1.32 -9.59
N ASP A 97 3.40 -1.62 -10.56
CA ASP A 97 4.55 -0.78 -10.90
C ASP A 97 4.10 0.63 -11.36
N GLU A 98 3.06 0.69 -12.17
CA GLU A 98 2.45 1.96 -12.59
C GLU A 98 1.90 2.74 -11.39
N PHE A 99 1.22 2.04 -10.46
CA PHE A 99 0.73 2.65 -9.23
C PHE A 99 1.87 3.23 -8.38
N ILE A 100 2.94 2.47 -8.18
CA ILE A 100 4.10 2.93 -7.37
C ILE A 100 4.73 4.17 -8.02
N GLY A 101 4.88 4.17 -9.34
CA GLY A 101 5.36 5.33 -10.08
C GLY A 101 4.45 6.55 -9.92
N PHE A 102 3.14 6.34 -9.99
CA PHE A 102 2.14 7.38 -9.75
C PHE A 102 2.27 7.96 -8.34
N ALA A 103 2.39 7.09 -7.33
CA ALA A 103 2.52 7.52 -5.93
C ALA A 103 3.79 8.36 -5.72
N ARG A 104 4.91 7.97 -6.32
CA ARG A 104 6.15 8.74 -6.25
C ARG A 104 6.01 10.14 -6.84
N SER A 105 5.20 10.28 -7.87
CA SER A 105 4.94 11.55 -8.55
C SER A 105 3.94 12.44 -7.80
N HIS A 106 3.27 11.90 -6.78
CA HIS A 106 2.21 12.60 -6.03
C HIS A 106 2.47 12.52 -4.53
N PRO A 107 3.58 13.12 -4.05
CA PRO A 107 3.93 13.04 -2.62
C PRO A 107 2.92 13.76 -1.70
N GLU A 108 2.08 14.62 -2.26
CA GLU A 108 0.99 15.30 -1.53
C GLU A 108 -0.16 14.37 -1.17
N LEU A 109 -0.26 13.20 -1.83
CA LEU A 109 -1.29 12.21 -1.57
C LEU A 109 -0.76 11.08 -0.70
N THR A 110 -1.63 10.50 0.11
CA THR A 110 -1.37 9.30 0.90
C THR A 110 -2.23 8.16 0.36
N PHE A 111 -1.61 7.04 0.04
CA PHE A 111 -2.27 5.90 -0.57
C PHE A 111 -2.39 4.76 0.44
N TYR A 112 -3.62 4.38 0.78
CA TYR A 112 -3.88 3.21 1.61
C TYR A 112 -4.15 2.00 0.72
N VAL A 113 -3.17 1.12 0.63
CA VAL A 113 -3.29 -0.11 -0.16
C VAL A 113 -4.06 -1.15 0.66
N THR A 114 -5.16 -1.65 0.10
CA THR A 114 -5.90 -2.76 0.68
C THR A 114 -5.26 -4.10 0.27
N ARG A 115 -5.79 -5.23 0.76
CA ARG A 115 -5.30 -6.56 0.37
C ARG A 115 -5.80 -6.92 -1.03
N ILE A 116 -5.33 -6.17 -2.02
CA ILE A 116 -5.72 -6.36 -3.41
C ILE A 116 -5.40 -7.79 -3.87
N GLY A 117 -6.27 -8.36 -4.66
CA GLY A 117 -6.08 -9.70 -5.21
C GLY A 117 -6.31 -10.84 -4.20
N CYS A 118 -6.45 -10.54 -2.91
CA CYS A 118 -6.60 -11.56 -1.86
C CYS A 118 -8.06 -11.90 -1.52
N GLY A 119 -9.01 -11.27 -2.18
CA GLY A 119 -10.42 -11.56 -2.03
C GLY A 119 -10.95 -12.43 -3.19
N ILE A 120 -11.83 -11.85 -4.01
CA ILE A 120 -12.47 -12.55 -5.12
C ILE A 120 -11.47 -13.13 -6.12
N ALA A 121 -10.34 -12.43 -6.36
CA ALA A 121 -9.30 -12.92 -7.27
C ALA A 121 -8.59 -14.18 -6.77
N GLY A 122 -8.63 -14.44 -5.47
CA GLY A 122 -8.18 -15.71 -4.89
C GLY A 122 -6.68 -15.87 -4.67
N PHE A 123 -5.89 -14.79 -4.78
CA PHE A 123 -4.46 -14.85 -4.49
C PHE A 123 -4.19 -14.80 -2.99
N THR A 124 -3.02 -15.28 -2.59
CA THR A 124 -2.57 -15.19 -1.20
C THR A 124 -1.74 -13.93 -0.99
N VAL A 125 -1.59 -13.52 0.29
CA VAL A 125 -0.71 -12.43 0.68
C VAL A 125 0.73 -12.70 0.22
N LYS A 126 1.21 -13.94 0.33
CA LYS A 126 2.55 -14.32 -0.11
C LYS A 126 2.78 -14.14 -1.62
N GLU A 127 1.72 -14.27 -2.41
CA GLU A 127 1.77 -14.06 -3.85
C GLU A 127 1.72 -12.59 -4.23
N ILE A 128 0.90 -11.80 -3.55
CA ILE A 128 0.67 -10.39 -3.89
C ILE A 128 1.73 -9.46 -3.28
N ALA A 129 2.09 -9.66 -2.01
CA ALA A 129 3.00 -8.75 -1.31
C ALA A 129 4.32 -8.49 -2.06
N PRO A 130 4.98 -9.49 -2.67
CA PRO A 130 6.21 -9.23 -3.41
C PRO A 130 6.09 -8.22 -4.55
N LEU A 131 4.90 -8.04 -5.13
CA LEU A 131 4.66 -7.04 -6.17
C LEU A 131 4.86 -5.62 -5.62
N PHE A 132 4.71 -5.43 -4.32
CA PHE A 132 4.81 -4.13 -3.64
C PHE A 132 6.16 -3.91 -2.96
N SER A 133 7.19 -4.70 -3.25
CA SER A 133 8.47 -4.59 -2.56
C SER A 133 9.07 -3.18 -2.63
N GLU A 134 9.00 -2.52 -3.78
CA GLU A 134 9.49 -1.15 -3.95
C GLU A 134 8.70 -0.12 -3.13
N ALA A 135 7.44 -0.42 -2.81
CA ALA A 135 6.59 0.48 -2.05
C ALA A 135 7.05 0.65 -0.59
N LEU A 136 7.87 -0.28 -0.06
CA LEU A 136 8.45 -0.12 1.29
C LEU A 136 9.25 1.17 1.43
N GLU A 137 9.86 1.65 0.35
CA GLU A 137 10.68 2.86 0.32
C GLU A 137 9.89 4.11 -0.08
N VAL A 138 8.62 3.97 -0.40
CA VAL A 138 7.76 5.08 -0.83
C VAL A 138 6.88 5.50 0.35
N LYS A 139 7.24 6.62 0.99
CA LYS A 139 6.66 7.05 2.27
C LYS A 139 5.16 7.28 2.25
N ASN A 140 4.61 7.68 1.11
CA ASN A 140 3.18 7.98 0.98
C ASN A 140 2.34 6.78 0.53
N VAL A 141 2.96 5.59 0.42
CA VAL A 141 2.24 4.33 0.20
C VAL A 141 2.18 3.56 1.51
N ILE A 142 0.98 3.36 2.00
CA ILE A 142 0.71 2.61 3.23
C ILE A 142 0.22 1.22 2.83
N LEU A 143 0.85 0.18 3.37
CA LEU A 143 0.56 -1.22 3.04
C LEU A 143 -0.14 -1.91 4.20
N PRO A 144 -0.89 -3.00 3.94
CA PRO A 144 -1.36 -3.87 5.01
C PRO A 144 -0.19 -4.45 5.81
N ASP A 145 -0.39 -4.68 7.10
CA ASP A 145 0.64 -5.19 8.00
C ASP A 145 1.18 -6.56 7.57
N ASP A 146 0.31 -7.44 7.09
CA ASP A 146 0.72 -8.77 6.61
C ASP A 146 1.55 -8.69 5.32
N PHE A 147 1.31 -7.69 4.45
CA PHE A 147 2.18 -7.44 3.29
C PHE A 147 3.60 -7.07 3.76
N VAL A 148 3.70 -6.16 4.71
CA VAL A 148 4.99 -5.71 5.24
C VAL A 148 5.73 -6.89 5.91
N LYS A 149 5.04 -7.73 6.67
CA LYS A 149 5.62 -8.93 7.29
C LYS A 149 6.24 -9.87 6.25
N VAL A 150 5.58 -10.09 5.13
CA VAL A 150 6.12 -10.91 4.03
C VAL A 150 7.36 -10.25 3.44
N LEU A 151 7.31 -8.95 3.21
CA LEU A 151 8.39 -8.20 2.54
C LEU A 151 9.64 -8.01 3.39
N GLN A 152 9.51 -8.05 4.73
CA GLN A 152 10.62 -7.84 5.67
C GLN A 152 11.27 -9.14 6.16
N LYS A 153 10.84 -10.27 5.66
CA LYS A 153 11.46 -11.56 6.02
C LYS A 153 12.76 -11.82 5.26
#